data_167336836493923f6b6314a5c75e3bc8
#
_entry.id   167336836493923f6b6314a5c75e3bc8
#
_cell.length_a   1.000
_cell.length_b   1.000
_cell.length_c   1.000
_cell.angle_alpha   90.00
_cell.angle_beta   90.00
_cell.angle_gamma   90.00
#
_symmetry.space_group_name_H-M   'P 1'
#
loop_
_entity.id
_entity.type
_entity.pdbx_description
1 polymer ?
#
loop_
_entity_poly.entity_id
_entity_poly.type
_entity_poly.pdbx_seq_one_letter_code
_entity_poly.pdbx_strand_id
1 'polypeptide(L)'
;MCIRDRDLLPVTLSERLLLDGKMLAEGDHLAIEGQVRSYNKIIEGAGRLLITAFAQRIVEPDERENPNQIQLTGTLCKAPAYRTTPFGREIADMMLAVNRAYGKSDYIPCITWGRSARFAAKLSVGDRITLTGRLQSRAYQKQLPDGNVVEKTAYEVSVGHLELLEGERPPMMHTVQEPSYRENAVQPQ
;
A
#
# COMPACT_ATOMS: atom_id res chain seq x y z
N MET A 1 7.46 19.52 -18.23
CA MET A 1 6.44 18.50 -17.96
C MET A 1 7.13 17.15 -18.09
N CYS A 2 7.56 16.55 -16.99
CA CYS A 2 8.26 15.26 -17.03
C CYS A 2 7.24 14.16 -17.26
N ILE A 3 7.27 13.57 -18.45
CA ILE A 3 6.57 12.33 -18.78
C ILE A 3 7.33 11.20 -18.09
N ARG A 4 7.16 11.04 -16.79
CA ARG A 4 7.84 10.01 -16.03
C ARG A 4 6.91 9.28 -15.07
N ASP A 5 5.66 9.08 -15.42
CA ASP A 5 4.77 8.42 -14.47
C ASP A 5 3.92 7.37 -15.16
N ARG A 6 4.60 6.30 -15.61
CA ARG A 6 3.94 5.02 -15.80
C ARG A 6 4.20 4.20 -14.54
N ASP A 7 3.20 4.10 -13.68
CA ASP A 7 3.23 3.15 -12.59
C ASP A 7 2.97 1.74 -13.15
N LEU A 8 3.85 0.81 -12.87
CA LEU A 8 3.63 -0.61 -13.14
C LEU A 8 2.96 -1.21 -11.93
N LEU A 9 1.66 -1.46 -12.02
CA LEU A 9 0.86 -1.91 -10.89
C LEU A 9 0.42 -3.37 -11.06
N PRO A 10 0.56 -4.22 -10.03
CA PRO A 10 0.03 -5.57 -10.09
C PRO A 10 -1.50 -5.54 -10.02
N VAL A 11 -2.13 -6.18 -11.00
CA VAL A 11 -3.58 -6.35 -11.07
C VAL A 11 -3.91 -7.82 -11.00
N THR A 12 -4.88 -8.17 -10.17
CA THR A 12 -5.47 -9.52 -10.14
C THR A 12 -6.84 -9.47 -10.77
N LEU A 13 -6.99 -10.20 -11.86
CA LEU A 13 -8.22 -10.31 -12.63
C LEU A 13 -8.70 -11.76 -12.66
N SER A 14 -9.99 -12.00 -12.39
CA SER A 14 -10.60 -13.31 -12.58
C SER A 14 -10.94 -13.52 -14.06
N GLU A 15 -10.65 -14.68 -14.60
CA GLU A 15 -11.04 -15.06 -15.98
C GLU A 15 -12.55 -14.90 -16.24
N ARG A 16 -13.36 -15.02 -15.20
CA ARG A 16 -14.83 -14.84 -15.29
C ARG A 16 -15.25 -13.41 -15.63
N LEU A 17 -14.35 -12.44 -15.47
CA LEU A 17 -14.60 -11.04 -15.86
C LEU A 17 -14.29 -10.79 -17.34
N LEU A 18 -13.59 -11.73 -17.99
CA LEU A 18 -13.31 -11.66 -19.42
C LEU A 18 -14.49 -12.27 -20.17
N LEU A 19 -15.27 -11.42 -20.84
CA LEU A 19 -16.38 -11.87 -21.67
C LEU A 19 -15.85 -12.68 -22.88
N ASP A 20 -16.59 -13.74 -23.24
CA ASP A 20 -16.37 -14.52 -24.45
C ASP A 20 -14.99 -15.21 -24.57
N GLY A 21 -14.34 -15.52 -23.45
CA GLY A 21 -13.04 -16.17 -23.45
C GLY A 21 -11.91 -15.33 -24.05
N LYS A 22 -12.09 -14.02 -24.16
CA LYS A 22 -11.07 -13.09 -24.63
C LYS A 22 -9.84 -13.17 -23.71
N MET A 23 -8.71 -13.52 -24.26
CA MET A 23 -7.43 -13.43 -23.57
C MET A 23 -6.89 -11.99 -23.70
N LEU A 24 -6.37 -11.45 -22.59
CA LEU A 24 -5.67 -10.17 -22.63
C LEU A 24 -4.28 -10.35 -23.22
N ALA A 25 -3.89 -9.42 -24.06
CA ALA A 25 -2.57 -9.35 -24.65
C ALA A 25 -1.84 -8.09 -24.19
N GLU A 26 -0.51 -8.09 -24.35
CA GLU A 26 0.29 -6.90 -24.11
C GLU A 26 -0.14 -5.77 -25.06
N GLY A 27 -0.37 -4.59 -24.50
CA GLY A 27 -0.87 -3.42 -25.23
C GLY A 27 -2.38 -3.24 -25.20
N ASP A 28 -3.14 -4.19 -24.67
CA ASP A 28 -4.58 -4.02 -24.48
C ASP A 28 -4.87 -2.92 -23.43
N HIS A 29 -5.88 -2.10 -23.73
CA HIS A 29 -6.40 -1.09 -22.80
C HIS A 29 -7.55 -1.67 -22.00
N LEU A 30 -7.45 -1.58 -20.68
CA LEU A 30 -8.46 -2.10 -19.77
C LEU A 30 -8.72 -1.09 -18.64
N ALA A 31 -9.98 -0.75 -18.41
CA ALA A 31 -10.41 -0.04 -17.23
C ALA A 31 -11.08 -1.00 -16.24
N ILE A 32 -10.70 -0.93 -15.00
CA ILE A 32 -11.21 -1.80 -13.93
C ILE A 32 -11.70 -0.98 -12.76
N GLU A 33 -12.73 -1.48 -12.11
CA GLU A 33 -13.09 -1.09 -10.75
C GLU A 33 -12.90 -2.28 -9.82
N GLY A 34 -12.44 -1.99 -8.60
CA GLY A 34 -12.15 -3.05 -7.66
C GLY A 34 -11.66 -2.57 -6.32
N GLN A 35 -10.83 -3.35 -5.69
CA GLN A 35 -10.33 -3.09 -4.35
C GLN A 35 -8.82 -3.34 -4.30
N VAL A 36 -8.11 -2.53 -3.52
CA VAL A 36 -6.73 -2.84 -3.18
C VAL A 36 -6.72 -3.95 -2.14
N ARG A 37 -5.90 -4.95 -2.37
CA ARG A 37 -5.70 -6.11 -1.51
C ARG A 37 -4.24 -6.22 -1.11
N SER A 38 -4.02 -6.72 0.09
CA SER A 38 -2.68 -7.05 0.57
C SER A 38 -2.61 -8.50 1.04
N TYR A 39 -1.46 -9.10 0.86
CA TYR A 39 -1.17 -10.42 1.40
C TYR A 39 0.33 -10.59 1.65
N ASN A 40 0.66 -11.35 2.66
CA ASN A 40 2.03 -11.70 2.96
C ASN A 40 2.41 -12.96 2.17
N LYS A 41 3.53 -12.90 1.45
CA LYS A 41 4.12 -14.04 0.75
C LYS A 41 5.56 -14.23 1.23
N ILE A 42 5.95 -15.47 1.47
CA ILE A 42 7.35 -15.80 1.72
C ILE A 42 8.03 -15.89 0.36
N ILE A 43 9.01 -15.04 0.13
CA ILE A 43 9.83 -15.00 -1.07
C ILE A 43 11.28 -15.05 -0.62
N GLU A 44 12.05 -16.04 -1.07
CA GLU A 44 13.45 -16.24 -0.69
C GLU A 44 13.64 -16.27 0.85
N GLY A 45 12.74 -16.97 1.57
CA GLY A 45 12.80 -17.10 3.02
C GLY A 45 12.38 -15.85 3.81
N ALA A 46 12.08 -14.73 3.16
CA ALA A 46 11.63 -13.51 3.80
C ALA A 46 10.14 -13.23 3.53
N GLY A 47 9.41 -12.82 4.57
CA GLY A 47 8.03 -12.34 4.44
C GLY A 47 7.99 -11.02 3.66
N ARG A 48 7.20 -10.95 2.61
CA ARG A 48 6.97 -9.73 1.82
C ARG A 48 5.50 -9.40 1.78
N LEU A 49 5.18 -8.14 2.06
CA LEU A 49 3.84 -7.60 1.84
C LEU A 49 3.68 -7.29 0.35
N LEU A 50 2.72 -7.95 -0.27
CA LEU A 50 2.35 -7.73 -1.67
C LEU A 50 1.04 -6.97 -1.72
N ILE A 51 0.97 -5.98 -2.60
CA ILE A 51 -0.21 -5.16 -2.87
C ILE A 51 -0.66 -5.44 -4.30
N THR A 52 -1.95 -5.60 -4.51
CA THR A 52 -2.55 -5.76 -5.83
C THR A 52 -3.88 -5.01 -5.93
N ALA A 53 -4.18 -4.48 -7.10
CA ALA A 53 -5.53 -4.07 -7.45
C ALA A 53 -6.33 -5.31 -7.84
N PHE A 54 -7.29 -5.70 -7.00
CA PHE A 54 -8.18 -6.84 -7.26
C PHE A 54 -9.41 -6.33 -8.01
N ALA A 55 -9.50 -6.66 -9.30
CA ALA A 55 -10.60 -6.25 -10.15
C ALA A 55 -11.88 -6.98 -9.75
N GLN A 56 -12.95 -6.23 -9.57
CA GLN A 56 -14.30 -6.74 -9.34
C GLN A 56 -15.17 -6.67 -10.60
N ARG A 57 -14.87 -5.70 -11.46
CA ARG A 57 -15.52 -5.55 -12.77
C ARG A 57 -14.60 -4.83 -13.74
N ILE A 58 -14.84 -5.07 -15.02
CA ILE A 58 -14.28 -4.33 -16.14
C ILE A 58 -15.31 -3.27 -16.51
N VAL A 59 -14.85 -2.06 -16.75
CA VAL A 59 -15.69 -0.91 -17.13
C VAL A 59 -15.17 -0.30 -18.41
N GLU A 60 -16.01 0.48 -19.08
CA GLU A 60 -15.57 1.28 -20.22
C GLU A 60 -14.65 2.40 -19.76
N PRO A 61 -13.49 2.61 -20.40
CA PRO A 61 -12.59 3.69 -20.06
C PRO A 61 -13.26 5.04 -20.29
N ASP A 62 -13.24 5.92 -19.28
CA ASP A 62 -13.58 7.35 -19.47
C ASP A 62 -12.29 8.17 -19.60
N GLU A 63 -12.00 8.66 -20.79
CA GLU A 63 -10.80 9.44 -21.10
C GLU A 63 -10.76 10.79 -20.36
N ARG A 64 -11.89 11.25 -19.82
CA ARG A 64 -12.01 12.51 -19.09
C ARG A 64 -11.68 12.40 -17.61
N GLU A 65 -11.66 11.19 -17.08
CA GLU A 65 -11.35 10.92 -15.67
C GLU A 65 -9.87 10.54 -15.48
N ASN A 66 -9.35 10.88 -14.29
CA ASN A 66 -8.07 10.33 -13.88
C ASN A 66 -8.27 8.83 -13.57
N PRO A 67 -7.69 7.93 -14.37
CA PRO A 67 -7.97 6.50 -14.25
C PRO A 67 -7.43 5.85 -12.98
N ASN A 68 -6.51 6.51 -12.27
CA ASN A 68 -5.88 5.95 -11.07
C ASN A 68 -6.37 6.70 -9.82
N GLN A 69 -7.56 6.33 -9.38
CA GLN A 69 -8.18 6.89 -8.17
C GLN A 69 -8.44 5.79 -7.14
N ILE A 70 -8.16 6.09 -5.88
CA ILE A 70 -8.43 5.20 -4.77
C ILE A 70 -9.02 5.98 -3.59
N GLN A 71 -10.02 5.40 -2.95
CA GLN A 71 -10.54 5.85 -1.67
C GLN A 71 -10.48 4.71 -0.68
N LEU A 72 -9.91 4.96 0.50
CA LEU A 72 -9.78 3.99 1.58
C LEU A 72 -10.26 4.59 2.88
N THR A 73 -10.91 3.74 3.68
CA THR A 73 -11.23 4.03 5.08
C THR A 73 -10.65 2.90 5.92
N GLY A 74 -9.89 3.25 6.95
CA GLY A 74 -9.24 2.24 7.78
C GLY A 74 -8.66 2.84 9.05
N THR A 75 -7.89 2.03 9.76
CA THR A 75 -7.28 2.38 11.05
C THR A 75 -5.77 2.37 10.93
N LEU A 76 -5.10 3.36 11.48
CA LEU A 76 -3.64 3.40 11.56
C LEU A 76 -3.14 2.28 12.48
N CYS A 77 -2.39 1.34 11.94
CA CYS A 77 -1.85 0.21 12.69
C CYS A 77 -0.39 0.42 13.14
N LYS A 78 0.25 1.48 12.67
CA LYS A 78 1.58 1.94 13.10
C LYS A 78 1.57 3.47 13.24
N ALA A 79 2.41 3.99 14.12
CA ALA A 79 2.63 5.43 14.22
C ALA A 79 3.17 5.95 12.88
N PRO A 80 2.61 7.06 12.34
CA PRO A 80 3.12 7.65 11.12
C PRO A 80 4.58 8.06 11.25
N ALA A 81 5.41 7.68 10.26
CA ALA A 81 6.82 8.04 10.23
C ALA A 81 7.02 9.31 9.41
N TYR A 82 7.08 10.44 10.11
CA TYR A 82 7.36 11.73 9.48
C TYR A 82 8.85 11.93 9.28
N ARG A 83 9.24 12.42 8.12
CA ARG A 83 10.63 12.76 7.78
C ARG A 83 10.71 13.83 6.69
N THR A 84 11.84 14.48 6.60
CA THR A 84 12.16 15.40 5.50
C THR A 84 13.14 14.70 4.55
N THR A 85 12.84 14.74 3.26
CA THR A 85 13.75 14.20 2.24
C THR A 85 15.00 15.08 2.09
N PRO A 86 16.10 14.58 1.48
CA PRO A 86 17.28 15.40 1.20
C PRO A 86 17.00 16.66 0.37
N PHE A 87 15.90 16.67 -0.39
CA PHE A 87 15.45 17.83 -1.17
C PHE A 87 14.48 18.75 -0.41
N GLY A 88 14.38 18.63 0.90
CA GLY A 88 13.54 19.47 1.75
C GLY A 88 12.03 19.18 1.68
N ARG A 89 11.61 18.07 1.06
CA ARG A 89 10.19 17.70 1.00
C ARG A 89 9.79 16.96 2.26
N GLU A 90 8.74 17.42 2.92
CA GLU A 90 8.14 16.76 4.09
C GLU A 90 7.27 15.59 3.62
N ILE A 91 7.46 14.43 4.21
CA ILE A 91 6.68 13.22 3.92
C ILE A 91 6.32 12.51 5.22
N ALA A 92 5.22 11.76 5.19
CA ALA A 92 4.87 10.83 6.25
C ALA A 92 4.46 9.49 5.64
N ASP A 93 5.13 8.43 6.09
CA ASP A 93 4.79 7.06 5.75
C ASP A 93 3.80 6.52 6.78
N MET A 94 2.71 5.92 6.31
CA MET A 94 1.64 5.38 7.13
C MET A 94 1.35 3.94 6.75
N MET A 95 0.80 3.17 7.70
CA MET A 95 0.27 1.83 7.43
C MET A 95 -1.19 1.79 7.85
N LEU A 96 -2.08 1.62 6.88
CA LEU A 96 -3.51 1.61 7.08
C LEU A 96 -4.04 0.17 7.09
N ALA A 97 -4.73 -0.22 8.15
CA ALA A 97 -5.47 -1.46 8.22
C ALA A 97 -6.91 -1.22 7.71
N VAL A 98 -7.23 -1.82 6.58
CA VAL A 98 -8.55 -1.75 5.95
C VAL A 98 -9.27 -3.06 6.17
N ASN A 99 -10.39 -3.03 6.88
CA ASN A 99 -11.15 -4.22 7.20
C ASN A 99 -11.84 -4.82 5.97
N ARG A 100 -11.80 -6.13 5.88
CA ARG A 100 -12.60 -6.93 4.94
C ARG A 100 -13.76 -7.60 5.65
N ALA A 101 -14.69 -8.12 4.86
CA ALA A 101 -15.62 -9.12 5.34
C ALA A 101 -14.89 -10.33 5.97
N TYR A 102 -15.55 -11.01 6.89
CA TYR A 102 -15.03 -12.21 7.57
C TYR A 102 -13.77 -11.99 8.44
N GLY A 103 -13.63 -10.81 9.05
CA GLY A 103 -12.59 -10.54 10.04
C GLY A 103 -11.16 -10.50 9.52
N LYS A 104 -10.96 -10.35 8.21
CA LYS A 104 -9.65 -10.13 7.60
C LYS A 104 -9.39 -8.65 7.40
N SER A 105 -8.12 -8.26 7.34
CA SER A 105 -7.70 -6.89 7.06
C SER A 105 -6.62 -6.86 5.98
N ASP A 106 -6.69 -5.82 5.17
CA ASP A 106 -5.60 -5.44 4.27
C ASP A 106 -4.72 -4.40 4.96
N TYR A 107 -3.42 -4.56 4.86
CA TYR A 107 -2.44 -3.60 5.37
C TYR A 107 -1.86 -2.84 4.18
N ILE A 108 -2.26 -1.58 4.05
CA ILE A 108 -1.95 -0.77 2.88
C ILE A 108 -0.93 0.30 3.25
N PRO A 109 0.30 0.25 2.67
CA PRO A 109 1.26 1.33 2.81
C PRO A 109 0.74 2.58 2.13
N CYS A 110 0.85 3.71 2.81
CA CYS A 110 0.42 5.01 2.32
C CYS A 110 1.53 6.03 2.53
N ILE A 111 1.71 6.93 1.60
CA ILE A 111 2.64 8.06 1.70
C ILE A 111 1.89 9.37 1.46
N THR A 112 2.17 10.37 2.28
CA THR A 112 1.60 11.71 2.12
C THR A 112 2.68 12.78 2.20
N TRP A 113 2.38 13.99 1.70
CA TRP A 113 3.35 15.03 1.43
C TRP A 113 2.95 16.37 2.05
N GLY A 114 3.93 17.19 2.41
CA GLY A 114 3.76 18.58 2.80
C GLY A 114 2.77 18.77 3.95
N ARG A 115 1.71 19.55 3.72
CA ARG A 115 0.69 19.83 4.75
C ARG A 115 0.03 18.55 5.28
N SER A 116 -0.31 17.62 4.42
CA SER A 116 -0.90 16.34 4.79
C SER A 116 0.07 15.47 5.59
N ALA A 117 1.38 15.55 5.32
CA ALA A 117 2.40 14.86 6.09
C ALA A 117 2.50 15.43 7.51
N ARG A 118 2.47 16.76 7.67
CA ARG A 118 2.43 17.40 8.99
C ARG A 118 1.16 17.08 9.77
N PHE A 119 0.04 16.94 9.09
CA PHE A 119 -1.20 16.49 9.72
C PHE A 119 -1.09 15.03 10.15
N ALA A 120 -0.65 14.14 9.27
CA ALA A 120 -0.47 12.72 9.57
C ALA A 120 0.49 12.49 10.75
N ALA A 121 1.54 13.30 10.90
CA ALA A 121 2.48 13.23 12.01
C ALA A 121 1.84 13.45 13.41
N LYS A 122 0.65 14.02 13.46
CA LYS A 122 -0.11 14.24 14.70
C LYS A 122 -1.06 13.09 15.05
N LEU A 123 -1.24 12.17 14.11
CA LEU A 123 -2.12 11.03 14.27
C LEU A 123 -1.44 9.93 15.09
N SER A 124 -2.24 9.11 15.75
CA SER A 124 -1.81 8.03 16.61
C SER A 124 -2.25 6.67 16.08
N VAL A 125 -1.61 5.61 16.55
CA VAL A 125 -2.08 4.23 16.32
C VAL A 125 -3.50 4.10 16.87
N GLY A 126 -4.38 3.50 16.09
CA GLY A 126 -5.80 3.34 16.41
C GLY A 126 -6.69 4.44 15.85
N ASP A 127 -6.14 5.56 15.38
CA ASP A 127 -6.94 6.59 14.73
C ASP A 127 -7.54 6.05 13.43
N ARG A 128 -8.83 6.29 13.24
CA ARG A 128 -9.55 5.92 12.03
C ARG A 128 -9.56 7.09 11.07
N ILE A 129 -9.10 6.85 9.85
CA ILE A 129 -9.00 7.87 8.81
C ILE A 129 -9.69 7.43 7.53
N THR A 130 -10.15 8.39 6.75
CA THR A 130 -10.45 8.23 5.34
C THR A 130 -9.41 8.97 4.51
N LEU A 131 -9.05 8.41 3.38
CA LEU A 131 -8.11 9.03 2.46
C LEU A 131 -8.51 8.79 1.01
N THR A 132 -8.10 9.72 0.15
CA THR A 132 -8.16 9.59 -1.30
C THR A 132 -6.79 9.82 -1.90
N GLY A 133 -6.52 9.16 -3.02
CA GLY A 133 -5.22 9.25 -3.67
C GLY A 133 -5.13 8.38 -4.91
N ARG A 134 -3.92 7.91 -5.21
CA ARG A 134 -3.64 7.00 -6.31
C ARG A 134 -2.71 5.87 -5.86
N LEU A 135 -2.84 4.71 -6.45
CA LEU A 135 -1.88 3.63 -6.28
C LEU A 135 -0.64 3.94 -7.12
N GLN A 136 0.55 3.77 -6.56
CA GLN A 136 1.81 4.01 -7.26
C GLN A 136 2.82 2.91 -7.00
N SER A 137 3.77 2.79 -7.93
CA SER A 137 4.97 1.99 -7.77
C SER A 137 6.19 2.90 -7.60
N ARG A 138 7.11 2.49 -6.73
CA ARG A 138 8.36 3.24 -6.51
C ARG A 138 9.55 2.29 -6.41
N ALA A 139 10.48 2.45 -7.32
CA ALA A 139 11.76 1.75 -7.22
C ALA A 139 12.61 2.33 -6.07
N TYR A 140 13.26 1.46 -5.31
CA TYR A 140 14.21 1.85 -4.26
C TYR A 140 15.35 0.85 -4.17
N GLN A 141 16.48 1.33 -3.72
CA GLN A 141 17.65 0.49 -3.48
C GLN A 141 17.63 -0.01 -2.03
N LYS A 142 17.83 -1.30 -1.86
CA LYS A 142 17.99 -1.95 -0.56
C LYS A 142 19.38 -2.56 -0.47
N GLN A 143 20.16 -2.13 0.53
CA GLN A 143 21.40 -2.79 0.87
C GLN A 143 21.11 -4.09 1.61
N LEU A 144 21.71 -5.18 1.15
CA LEU A 144 21.63 -6.49 1.78
C LEU A 144 22.72 -6.64 2.85
N PRO A 145 22.59 -7.61 3.79
CA PRO A 145 23.60 -7.85 4.82
C PRO A 145 25.00 -8.19 4.28
N ASP A 146 25.07 -8.72 3.07
CA ASP A 146 26.31 -9.04 2.34
C ASP A 146 26.96 -7.83 1.66
N GLY A 147 26.39 -6.63 1.83
CA GLY A 147 26.85 -5.38 1.23
C GLY A 147 26.34 -5.13 -0.19
N ASN A 148 25.70 -6.11 -0.83
CA ASN A 148 25.12 -5.94 -2.16
C ASN A 148 23.92 -4.99 -2.13
N VAL A 149 23.76 -4.21 -3.21
CA VAL A 149 22.61 -3.33 -3.41
C VAL A 149 21.68 -3.97 -4.43
N VAL A 150 20.41 -4.16 -4.05
CA VAL A 150 19.38 -4.68 -4.94
C VAL A 150 18.30 -3.63 -5.13
N GLU A 151 17.82 -3.48 -6.37
CA GLU A 151 16.68 -2.65 -6.66
C GLU A 151 15.39 -3.42 -6.34
N LYS A 152 14.47 -2.75 -5.65
CA LYS A 152 13.16 -3.29 -5.29
C LYS A 152 12.07 -2.29 -5.63
N THR A 153 10.87 -2.79 -5.87
CA THR A 153 9.69 -1.97 -6.07
C THR A 153 8.79 -2.03 -4.85
N ALA A 154 8.43 -0.87 -4.33
CA ALA A 154 7.37 -0.70 -3.34
C ALA A 154 6.07 -0.30 -4.06
N TYR A 155 4.96 -0.84 -3.61
CA TYR A 155 3.62 -0.44 -4.03
C TYR A 155 2.95 0.22 -2.83
N GLU A 156 2.44 1.43 -3.04
CA GLU A 156 1.92 2.27 -1.96
C GLU A 156 0.82 3.19 -2.49
N VAL A 157 -0.02 3.71 -1.61
CA VAL A 157 -0.99 4.74 -1.96
C VAL A 157 -0.36 6.12 -1.74
N SER A 158 -0.22 6.89 -2.82
CA SER A 158 0.12 8.31 -2.74
C SER A 158 -1.12 9.09 -2.39
N VAL A 159 -1.17 9.59 -1.16
CA VAL A 159 -2.34 10.25 -0.59
C VAL A 159 -2.41 11.70 -1.03
N GLY A 160 -3.50 12.07 -1.70
CA GLY A 160 -3.81 13.45 -2.06
C GLY A 160 -4.55 14.19 -0.95
N HIS A 161 -5.48 13.52 -0.30
CA HIS A 161 -6.28 14.06 0.79
C HIS A 161 -6.50 13.01 1.87
N LEU A 162 -6.52 13.43 3.14
CA LEU A 162 -6.85 12.56 4.26
C LEU A 162 -7.59 13.33 5.36
N GLU A 163 -8.49 12.63 6.03
CA GLU A 163 -9.32 13.17 7.11
C GLU A 163 -9.34 12.18 8.28
N LEU A 164 -9.28 12.71 9.50
CA LEU A 164 -9.55 11.95 10.71
C LEU A 164 -11.07 11.77 10.85
N LEU A 165 -11.51 10.53 10.99
CA LEU A 165 -12.90 10.23 11.30
C LEU A 165 -13.08 10.32 12.83
N GLU A 166 -13.82 11.33 13.28
CA GLU A 166 -14.25 11.44 14.66
C GLU A 166 -15.29 10.33 14.94
N GLY A 167 -14.97 9.44 15.85
CA GLY A 167 -15.84 8.33 16.24
C GLY A 167 -15.07 7.35 17.10
N GLU A 168 -15.76 6.63 17.97
CA GLU A 168 -15.25 5.69 18.95
C GLU A 168 -13.99 4.96 18.50
N ARG A 169 -12.89 5.15 19.24
CA ARG A 169 -11.72 4.27 19.10
C ARG A 169 -12.20 2.85 19.34
N PRO A 170 -12.14 1.94 18.35
CA PRO A 170 -12.46 0.55 18.63
C PRO A 170 -11.56 0.08 19.78
N PRO A 171 -12.06 -0.76 20.70
CA PRO A 171 -11.24 -1.32 21.76
C PRO A 171 -10.01 -1.95 21.13
N MET A 172 -8.83 -1.62 21.65
CA MET A 172 -7.56 -2.16 21.16
C MET A 172 -7.65 -3.68 21.18
N MET A 173 -7.76 -4.30 20.01
CA MET A 173 -7.54 -5.73 19.89
C MET A 173 -6.10 -5.99 20.31
N HIS A 174 -5.96 -6.77 21.38
CA HIS A 174 -4.68 -7.18 21.94
C HIS A 174 -3.74 -7.62 20.82
N THR A 175 -2.57 -7.05 20.85
CA THR A 175 -1.38 -7.36 20.10
C THR A 175 -1.29 -8.86 19.78
N VAL A 176 -1.39 -9.20 18.52
CA VAL A 176 -0.87 -10.49 18.06
C VAL A 176 0.62 -10.43 18.35
N GLN A 177 1.07 -11.27 19.30
CA GLN A 177 2.48 -11.42 19.65
C GLN A 177 3.28 -11.62 18.37
N GLU A 178 4.24 -10.74 18.14
CA GLU A 178 5.27 -10.99 17.13
C GLU A 178 5.91 -12.34 17.43
N PRO A 179 6.08 -13.22 16.45
CA PRO A 179 6.88 -14.43 16.66
C PRO A 179 8.28 -13.97 17.08
N SER A 180 8.65 -14.30 18.31
CA SER A 180 9.98 -14.06 18.86
C SER A 180 11.00 -14.84 18.04
N TYR A 181 11.73 -14.15 17.18
CA TYR A 181 12.96 -14.66 16.61
C TYR A 181 13.98 -14.77 17.75
N ARG A 182 14.20 -15.98 18.28
CA ARG A 182 15.34 -16.28 19.14
C ARG A 182 16.60 -16.12 18.29
N GLU A 183 17.37 -15.10 18.56
CA GLU A 183 18.78 -15.02 18.18
C GLU A 183 19.50 -16.16 18.90
N ASN A 184 19.86 -17.21 18.18
CA ASN A 184 20.84 -18.15 18.64
C ASN A 184 22.21 -17.50 18.58
N ALA A 185 22.62 -16.91 19.70
CA ALA A 185 24.01 -16.52 19.92
C ALA A 185 24.84 -17.81 20.03
N VAL A 186 25.61 -18.10 19.00
CA VAL A 186 26.69 -19.07 19.03
C VAL A 186 27.85 -18.43 19.79
N GLN A 187 28.16 -18.93 21.00
CA GLN A 187 29.37 -18.58 21.71
C GLN A 187 30.55 -19.31 21.05
N PRO A 188 31.68 -18.63 20.77
CA PRO A 188 32.90 -19.32 20.38
C PRO A 188 33.62 -19.90 21.63
N GLN A 189 34.05 -21.14 21.50
CA GLN A 189 35.06 -21.74 22.37
C GLN A 189 36.46 -21.34 21.88
#